data_d541fd9db8357b74850c4b4fd1a79618
#
_entry.id   d541fd9db8357b74850c4b4fd1a79618
#
_cell.length_a   1.000
_cell.length_b   1.000
_cell.length_c   1.000
_cell.angle_alpha   90.00
_cell.angle_beta   90.00
_cell.angle_gamma   90.00
#
_symmetry.space_group_name_H-M   'P 1'
#
loop_
_entity.id
_entity.type
_entity.pdbx_description
1 polymer ?
#
loop_
_entity_poly.entity_id
_entity_poly.type
_entity_poly.pdbx_seq_one_letter_code
_entity_poly.pdbx_strand_id
1 'polypeptide(L)'
;MARQLHGLCGRERDMKAAIPLYGNRVSPRFGYSRAMLVVDIVDGQAMQQRIVNTEQAGDAEWLDRLVALGVDVFVCGAADATFLEQGEGLGIRVISDVAGEIDQILAGLASGDLQPGYGTYGGISGAAPCNEAIDCLRCRDRVCLDGQPCPGLVPEVHCQTPDPDQAGLLEVATDIACETERRLCRVAEFVHFCHGMGYQHVGIAFCVELYRETQILAHLFRRFLRVTPVCCKIGGRRISEEEVPGRPCHIACNPAAQAAELNRRGTEINAIVGLCIGCDLVFARHSRAPVTTLFVKDRSLANNPVGALYSDYYLTELADGTRPANASSFPPTRQGVEP
;
A
#
# COMPACT_ATOMS: atom_id res chain seq x y z
N MET A 1 -39.86 43.52 9.82
CA MET A 1 -38.68 43.62 10.67
C MET A 1 -37.68 42.54 10.23
N ALA A 2 -36.80 42.89 9.30
CA ALA A 2 -35.77 42.02 8.78
C ALA A 2 -34.56 42.09 9.70
N ARG A 3 -34.15 40.97 10.32
CA ARG A 3 -32.87 40.86 11.02
C ARG A 3 -31.80 40.49 10.01
N GLN A 4 -30.91 41.41 9.78
CA GLN A 4 -29.65 41.24 9.07
C GLN A 4 -28.81 40.15 9.76
N LEU A 5 -28.51 39.07 9.03
CA LEU A 5 -27.44 38.14 9.36
C LEU A 5 -26.14 38.76 8.84
N HIS A 6 -25.43 39.42 9.73
CA HIS A 6 -24.02 39.81 9.49
C HIS A 6 -23.15 38.56 9.56
N GLY A 7 -22.33 38.37 8.52
CA GLY A 7 -21.37 37.33 8.41
C GLY A 7 -20.38 37.34 9.57
N LEU A 8 -20.30 36.23 10.25
CA LEU A 8 -19.19 35.89 11.15
C LEU A 8 -18.05 35.34 10.29
N CYS A 9 -17.11 36.20 9.95
CA CYS A 9 -15.77 35.82 9.56
C CYS A 9 -15.23 34.98 10.73
N GLY A 10 -14.98 33.68 10.50
CA GLY A 10 -14.54 32.75 11.54
C GLY A 10 -13.18 33.20 12.06
N ARG A 11 -13.12 33.56 13.33
CA ARG A 11 -11.85 33.57 14.06
C ARG A 11 -11.31 32.16 14.06
N GLU A 12 -10.07 31.98 13.64
CA GLU A 12 -9.32 30.75 13.83
C GLU A 12 -9.45 30.38 15.31
N ARG A 13 -10.06 29.22 15.58
CA ARG A 13 -10.25 28.76 16.95
C ARG A 13 -8.91 28.25 17.45
N ASP A 14 -8.54 28.67 18.64
CA ASP A 14 -7.49 28.01 19.41
C ASP A 14 -7.78 26.51 19.43
N MET A 15 -6.79 25.68 19.11
CA MET A 15 -6.98 24.24 19.06
C MET A 15 -5.77 23.52 19.67
N LYS A 16 -6.02 22.38 20.27
CA LYS A 16 -4.98 21.48 20.75
C LYS A 16 -4.85 20.30 19.80
N ALA A 17 -3.66 20.17 19.18
CA ALA A 17 -3.37 19.08 18.28
C ALA A 17 -2.45 18.05 18.91
N ALA A 18 -2.59 16.79 18.50
CA ALA A 18 -1.73 15.69 18.88
C ALA A 18 -1.20 14.96 17.64
N ILE A 19 0.11 14.66 17.62
CA ILE A 19 0.82 14.08 16.48
C ILE A 19 1.72 12.96 16.96
N PRO A 20 1.45 11.68 16.64
CA PRO A 20 2.34 10.56 16.95
C PRO A 20 3.66 10.70 16.20
N LEU A 21 4.77 10.50 16.90
CA LEU A 21 6.11 10.77 16.38
C LEU A 21 6.86 9.50 16.00
N TYR A 22 7.60 9.60 14.89
CA TYR A 22 8.70 8.73 14.52
C TYR A 22 9.94 9.59 14.22
N GLY A 23 10.83 9.73 15.21
CA GLY A 23 11.88 10.74 15.18
C GLY A 23 11.29 12.15 15.11
N ASN A 24 11.64 12.94 14.10
CA ASN A 24 11.11 14.29 13.86
C ASN A 24 9.97 14.30 12.82
N ARG A 25 9.32 13.18 12.58
CA ARG A 25 8.26 13.02 11.56
C ARG A 25 6.99 12.46 12.17
N VAL A 26 5.88 12.60 11.41
CA VAL A 26 4.64 11.89 11.73
C VAL A 26 4.88 10.39 11.66
N SER A 27 4.43 9.65 12.67
CA SER A 27 4.51 8.19 12.65
C SER A 27 3.63 7.60 11.56
N PRO A 28 4.15 6.72 10.69
CA PRO A 28 3.36 6.07 9.64
C PRO A 28 2.14 5.30 10.17
N ARG A 29 2.25 4.77 11.39
CA ARG A 29 1.15 4.12 12.13
C ARG A 29 1.23 4.55 13.59
N PHE A 30 0.19 5.22 14.07
CA PHE A 30 0.17 5.78 15.42
C PHE A 30 0.26 4.70 16.51
N GLY A 31 -0.35 3.54 16.34
CA GLY A 31 -0.32 2.43 17.31
C GLY A 31 1.08 1.86 17.60
N TYR A 32 2.09 2.18 16.81
CA TYR A 32 3.50 1.80 17.05
C TYR A 32 4.36 2.97 17.55
N SER A 33 3.79 4.16 17.66
CA SER A 33 4.53 5.33 18.16
C SER A 33 4.76 5.23 19.65
N ARG A 34 6.00 5.53 20.08
CA ARG A 34 6.38 5.60 21.49
C ARG A 34 6.33 7.01 22.06
N ALA A 35 6.09 8.00 21.22
CA ALA A 35 6.03 9.39 21.60
C ALA A 35 4.96 10.13 20.78
N MET A 36 4.31 11.08 21.39
CA MET A 36 3.30 11.92 20.76
C MET A 36 3.62 13.37 21.11
N LEU A 37 3.68 14.21 20.10
CA LEU A 37 3.71 15.66 20.27
C LEU A 37 2.29 16.15 20.55
N VAL A 38 2.13 16.88 21.63
CA VAL A 38 0.90 17.65 21.92
C VAL A 38 1.25 19.12 21.83
N VAL A 39 0.49 19.86 21.04
CA VAL A 39 0.75 21.28 20.76
C VAL A 39 -0.53 22.09 20.85
N ASP A 40 -0.44 23.26 21.48
CA ASP A 40 -1.50 24.27 21.48
C ASP A 40 -1.25 25.23 20.30
N ILE A 41 -2.24 25.37 19.42
CA ILE A 41 -2.23 26.34 18.30
C ILE A 41 -3.15 27.48 18.68
N VAL A 42 -2.59 28.67 18.79
CA VAL A 42 -3.27 29.91 19.18
C VAL A 42 -2.99 30.96 18.13
N ASP A 43 -4.03 31.61 17.61
CA ASP A 43 -3.90 32.62 16.56
C ASP A 43 -3.03 32.18 15.35
N GLY A 44 -3.13 30.93 14.91
CA GLY A 44 -2.36 30.38 13.82
C GLY A 44 -0.87 30.16 14.13
N GLN A 45 -0.49 30.08 15.39
CA GLN A 45 0.87 29.81 15.82
C GLN A 45 0.95 28.63 16.80
N ALA A 46 1.96 27.77 16.59
CA ALA A 46 2.24 26.68 17.50
C ALA A 46 2.94 27.22 18.76
N MET A 47 2.24 27.23 19.87
CA MET A 47 2.71 27.84 21.13
C MET A 47 3.37 26.81 22.04
N GLN A 48 2.61 26.16 22.90
CA GLN A 48 3.17 25.17 23.84
C GLN A 48 3.29 23.81 23.19
N GLN A 49 4.52 23.30 23.14
CA GLN A 49 4.80 21.96 22.63
C GLN A 49 5.30 21.08 23.76
N ARG A 50 4.74 19.87 23.87
CA ARG A 50 5.20 18.86 24.82
C ARG A 50 5.18 17.48 24.20
N ILE A 51 6.18 16.67 24.53
CA ILE A 51 6.23 15.27 24.12
C ILE A 51 5.67 14.42 25.26
N VAL A 52 4.70 13.58 24.91
CA VAL A 52 4.08 12.60 25.81
C VAL A 52 4.54 11.22 25.39
N ASN A 53 5.07 10.43 26.33
CA ASN A 53 5.38 9.03 26.05
C ASN A 53 4.09 8.21 25.92
N THR A 54 4.01 7.46 24.84
CA THR A 54 2.92 6.54 24.55
C THR A 54 3.50 5.12 24.60
N GLU A 55 3.39 4.45 25.73
CA GLU A 55 3.64 3.01 25.74
C GLU A 55 2.60 2.31 24.87
N GLN A 56 2.92 1.14 24.32
CA GLN A 56 2.07 0.42 23.36
C GLN A 56 0.62 0.33 23.85
N ALA A 57 -0.23 1.16 23.26
CA ALA A 57 -1.65 1.25 23.57
C ALA A 57 -2.46 0.71 22.37
N GLY A 58 -3.54 0.00 22.65
CA GLY A 58 -4.53 -0.36 21.63
C GLY A 58 -5.30 0.87 21.14
N ASP A 59 -6.01 0.76 20.00
CA ASP A 59 -6.72 1.89 19.37
C ASP A 59 -7.71 2.58 20.32
N ALA A 60 -8.46 1.83 21.12
CA ALA A 60 -9.38 2.40 22.11
C ALA A 60 -8.65 3.21 23.20
N GLU A 61 -7.49 2.73 23.65
CA GLU A 61 -6.65 3.39 24.66
C GLU A 61 -6.05 4.70 24.12
N TRP A 62 -5.82 4.78 22.80
CA TRP A 62 -5.39 6.02 22.15
C TRP A 62 -6.48 7.09 22.22
N LEU A 63 -7.72 6.74 21.89
CA LEU A 63 -8.84 7.67 21.94
C LEU A 63 -9.09 8.20 23.35
N ASP A 64 -9.07 7.33 24.37
CA ASP A 64 -9.17 7.71 25.78
C ASP A 64 -8.09 8.70 26.19
N ARG A 65 -6.87 8.49 25.74
CA ARG A 65 -5.74 9.39 26.00
C ARG A 65 -5.91 10.75 25.33
N LEU A 66 -6.36 10.76 24.08
CA LEU A 66 -6.63 12.01 23.35
C LEU A 66 -7.70 12.84 24.03
N VAL A 67 -8.78 12.20 24.47
CA VAL A 67 -9.85 12.85 25.26
C VAL A 67 -9.31 13.38 26.60
N ALA A 68 -8.55 12.58 27.34
CA ALA A 68 -7.95 12.98 28.62
C ALA A 68 -6.97 14.16 28.50
N LEU A 69 -6.33 14.31 27.34
CA LEU A 69 -5.42 15.41 27.04
C LEU A 69 -6.16 16.65 26.51
N GLY A 70 -7.46 16.54 26.23
CA GLY A 70 -8.28 17.59 25.64
C GLY A 70 -7.87 17.95 24.23
N VAL A 71 -7.57 16.93 23.42
CA VAL A 71 -7.14 17.10 22.03
C VAL A 71 -8.36 17.37 21.14
N ASP A 72 -8.29 18.43 20.35
CA ASP A 72 -9.31 18.80 19.35
C ASP A 72 -9.01 18.20 17.98
N VAL A 73 -7.71 18.07 17.64
CA VAL A 73 -7.24 17.59 16.33
C VAL A 73 -6.18 16.52 16.52
N PHE A 74 -6.39 15.35 15.94
CA PHE A 74 -5.40 14.28 15.90
C PHE A 74 -4.87 14.10 14.49
N VAL A 75 -3.55 14.31 14.30
CA VAL A 75 -2.90 14.19 12.99
C VAL A 75 -2.07 12.90 13.02
N CYS A 76 -2.34 11.98 12.11
CA CYS A 76 -1.63 10.70 12.09
C CYS A 76 -1.34 10.21 10.67
N GLY A 77 -0.49 9.22 10.55
CA GLY A 77 -0.35 8.45 9.33
C GLY A 77 -1.59 7.59 9.08
N ALA A 78 -1.44 6.30 8.77
CA ALA A 78 -2.59 5.45 8.50
C ALA A 78 -3.47 5.24 9.76
N ALA A 79 -4.78 5.43 9.58
CA ALA A 79 -5.84 5.09 10.53
C ALA A 79 -6.92 4.26 9.81
N ASP A 80 -7.54 3.32 10.52
CA ASP A 80 -8.68 2.59 9.96
C ASP A 80 -10.02 3.36 10.10
N ALA A 81 -11.03 2.93 9.37
CA ALA A 81 -12.33 3.59 9.36
C ALA A 81 -12.98 3.62 10.75
N THR A 82 -12.81 2.56 11.54
CA THR A 82 -13.40 2.45 12.88
C THR A 82 -12.80 3.50 13.81
N PHE A 83 -11.48 3.71 13.75
CA PHE A 83 -10.82 4.75 14.55
C PHE A 83 -11.27 6.15 14.14
N LEU A 84 -11.45 6.41 12.83
CA LEU A 84 -11.95 7.69 12.33
C LEU A 84 -13.36 7.99 12.86
N GLU A 85 -14.29 7.03 12.72
CA GLU A 85 -15.67 7.17 13.20
C GLU A 85 -15.75 7.38 14.72
N GLN A 86 -14.98 6.63 15.48
CA GLN A 86 -14.93 6.76 16.95
C GLN A 86 -14.34 8.11 17.38
N GLY A 87 -13.28 8.59 16.70
CA GLY A 87 -12.69 9.90 16.96
C GLY A 87 -13.69 11.03 16.73
N GLU A 88 -14.40 11.01 15.61
CA GLU A 88 -15.45 11.98 15.31
C GLU A 88 -16.58 11.93 16.34
N GLY A 89 -17.00 10.73 16.76
CA GLY A 89 -18.00 10.53 17.81
C GLY A 89 -17.60 11.13 19.17
N LEU A 90 -16.31 11.25 19.45
CA LEU A 90 -15.75 11.88 20.64
C LEU A 90 -15.44 13.38 20.46
N GLY A 91 -15.76 13.96 19.30
CA GLY A 91 -15.51 15.35 18.98
C GLY A 91 -14.06 15.67 18.60
N ILE A 92 -13.23 14.64 18.30
CA ILE A 92 -11.86 14.79 17.86
C ILE A 92 -11.82 14.77 16.33
N ARG A 93 -11.36 15.85 15.70
CA ARG A 93 -11.09 15.85 14.26
C ARG A 93 -9.84 15.02 13.96
N VAL A 94 -9.98 13.94 13.22
CA VAL A 94 -8.83 13.12 12.80
C VAL A 94 -8.41 13.52 11.39
N ILE A 95 -7.13 13.87 11.21
CA ILE A 95 -6.50 14.12 9.91
C ILE A 95 -5.54 12.96 9.67
N SER A 96 -5.99 11.96 8.91
CA SER A 96 -5.24 10.74 8.60
C SER A 96 -4.43 10.85 7.31
N ASP A 97 -3.60 9.83 7.06
CA ASP A 97 -2.75 9.73 5.88
C ASP A 97 -1.79 10.90 5.72
N VAL A 98 -1.30 11.43 6.84
CA VAL A 98 -0.35 12.54 6.86
C VAL A 98 1.07 12.00 7.02
N ALA A 99 1.98 12.49 6.19
CA ALA A 99 3.41 12.24 6.28
C ALA A 99 4.20 13.55 6.17
N GLY A 100 5.35 13.62 6.79
CA GLY A 100 6.23 14.81 6.71
C GLY A 100 6.95 15.10 8.02
N GLU A 101 7.84 16.10 7.93
CA GLU A 101 8.56 16.65 9.08
C GLU A 101 7.59 17.45 9.97
N ILE A 102 7.80 17.40 11.27
CA ILE A 102 6.90 18.03 12.24
C ILE A 102 6.71 19.52 11.99
N ASP A 103 7.78 20.23 11.63
CA ASP A 103 7.71 21.68 11.36
C ASP A 103 6.77 22.01 10.19
N GLN A 104 6.77 21.18 9.14
CA GLN A 104 5.86 21.32 7.99
C GLN A 104 4.42 21.06 8.38
N ILE A 105 4.19 20.03 9.21
CA ILE A 105 2.87 19.68 9.69
C ILE A 105 2.30 20.77 10.61
N LEU A 106 3.11 21.32 11.49
CA LEU A 106 2.73 22.43 12.36
C LEU A 106 2.39 23.70 11.55
N ALA A 107 3.18 23.99 10.51
CA ALA A 107 2.88 25.09 9.60
C ALA A 107 1.54 24.88 8.87
N GLY A 108 1.29 23.67 8.35
CA GLY A 108 0.03 23.32 7.70
C GLY A 108 -1.19 23.34 8.64
N LEU A 109 -1.02 22.95 9.91
CA LEU A 109 -2.05 23.08 10.93
C LEU A 109 -2.36 24.55 11.25
N ALA A 110 -1.30 25.36 11.38
CA ALA A 110 -1.40 26.77 11.72
C ALA A 110 -2.06 27.59 10.60
N SER A 111 -1.77 27.27 9.33
CA SER A 111 -2.42 27.91 8.17
C SER A 111 -3.82 27.37 7.85
N GLY A 112 -4.22 26.24 8.48
CA GLY A 112 -5.49 25.56 8.16
C GLY A 112 -5.47 24.75 6.87
N ASP A 113 -4.31 24.61 6.22
CA ASP A 113 -4.15 23.93 4.93
C ASP A 113 -3.93 22.41 5.08
N LEU A 114 -3.72 21.91 6.31
CA LEU A 114 -3.49 20.51 6.55
C LEU A 114 -4.75 19.68 6.28
N GLN A 115 -4.68 18.82 5.29
CA GLN A 115 -5.75 17.93 4.87
C GLN A 115 -5.31 16.47 4.96
N PRO A 116 -6.23 15.50 5.03
CA PRO A 116 -5.87 14.09 4.85
C PRO A 116 -5.10 13.86 3.56
N GLY A 117 -4.03 13.06 3.62
CA GLY A 117 -3.13 12.83 2.49
C GLY A 117 -1.98 13.82 2.36
N TYR A 118 -1.84 14.78 3.25
CA TYR A 118 -0.74 15.78 3.22
C TYR A 118 0.62 15.11 3.38
N GLY A 119 1.58 15.45 2.49
CA GLY A 119 2.96 14.94 2.55
C GLY A 119 3.11 13.47 2.17
N THR A 120 2.01 12.74 1.96
CA THR A 120 2.02 11.52 1.18
C THR A 120 2.06 11.94 -0.28
N TYR A 121 2.99 11.43 -1.06
CA TYR A 121 3.28 11.77 -2.44
C TYR A 121 2.24 12.64 -3.15
N GLY A 122 2.57 13.93 -3.27
CA GLY A 122 1.70 14.91 -3.88
C GLY A 122 0.50 15.23 -2.99
N GLY A 123 0.63 16.19 -2.10
CA GLY A 123 -0.50 17.02 -1.72
C GLY A 123 -1.06 17.58 -3.00
N ILE A 124 -1.99 16.87 -3.61
CA ILE A 124 -2.60 17.25 -4.89
C ILE A 124 -3.58 18.37 -4.56
N SER A 125 -3.04 19.56 -4.37
CA SER A 125 -3.82 20.79 -4.45
C SER A 125 -4.30 20.92 -5.89
N GLY A 126 -5.55 20.62 -6.13
CA GLY A 126 -6.16 20.70 -7.45
C GLY A 126 -6.84 19.42 -7.86
N ALA A 127 -7.87 19.01 -7.10
CA ALA A 127 -8.78 17.99 -7.57
C ALA A 127 -9.50 18.50 -8.79
N ALA A 128 -9.12 18.02 -9.97
CA ALA A 128 -9.95 18.18 -11.15
C ALA A 128 -11.26 17.39 -10.96
N PRO A 129 -12.39 17.90 -11.44
CA PRO A 129 -13.61 17.10 -11.51
C PRO A 129 -13.33 15.82 -12.32
N CYS A 130 -13.92 14.70 -11.93
CA CYS A 130 -13.73 13.37 -12.56
C CYS A 130 -14.11 13.30 -14.05
N ASN A 131 -14.40 14.42 -14.71
CA ASN A 131 -15.02 14.49 -16.02
C ASN A 131 -14.07 14.33 -17.22
N GLU A 132 -12.74 14.42 -17.03
CA GLU A 132 -11.81 14.39 -18.18
C GLU A 132 -10.87 13.18 -18.19
N ALA A 133 -10.57 12.59 -17.03
CA ALA A 133 -9.78 11.36 -16.92
C ALA A 133 -10.08 10.68 -15.57
N ILE A 134 -10.18 9.34 -15.61
CA ILE A 134 -10.35 8.55 -14.38
C ILE A 134 -9.04 8.57 -13.57
N ASP A 135 -9.06 9.32 -12.49
CA ASP A 135 -8.01 9.32 -11.47
C ASP A 135 -8.67 9.21 -10.08
N CYS A 136 -8.72 7.99 -9.56
CA CYS A 136 -9.37 7.70 -8.28
C CYS A 136 -8.67 8.37 -7.09
N LEU A 137 -7.37 8.71 -7.20
CA LEU A 137 -6.63 9.40 -6.14
C LEU A 137 -7.05 10.87 -6.03
N ARG A 138 -7.56 11.45 -7.12
CA ARG A 138 -8.05 12.84 -7.18
C ARG A 138 -9.58 12.94 -7.07
N CYS A 139 -10.28 11.83 -6.94
CA CYS A 139 -11.73 11.80 -6.83
C CYS A 139 -12.17 12.32 -5.44
N ARG A 140 -12.97 13.40 -5.42
CA ARG A 140 -13.54 13.95 -4.18
C ARG A 140 -14.81 13.23 -3.76
N ASP A 141 -15.65 12.88 -4.72
CA ASP A 141 -17.00 12.42 -4.46
C ASP A 141 -17.05 10.97 -3.97
N ARG A 142 -16.08 10.16 -4.40
CA ARG A 142 -15.95 8.73 -4.04
C ARG A 142 -17.28 7.95 -4.02
N VAL A 143 -18.22 8.34 -4.88
CA VAL A 143 -19.58 7.77 -4.96
C VAL A 143 -19.59 6.25 -5.14
N CYS A 144 -18.50 5.68 -5.67
CA CYS A 144 -18.32 4.25 -5.80
C CYS A 144 -18.28 3.51 -4.45
N LEU A 145 -17.89 4.18 -3.35
CA LEU A 145 -17.92 3.60 -2.00
C LEU A 145 -19.35 3.47 -1.49
N ASP A 146 -20.29 4.28 -2.02
CA ASP A 146 -21.72 4.23 -1.73
C ASP A 146 -22.50 3.38 -2.74
N GLY A 147 -21.76 2.58 -3.56
CA GLY A 147 -22.37 1.72 -4.57
C GLY A 147 -22.92 2.44 -5.79
N GLN A 148 -22.55 3.70 -5.99
CA GLN A 148 -22.98 4.49 -7.13
C GLN A 148 -21.97 4.45 -8.27
N PRO A 149 -22.40 4.46 -9.55
CA PRO A 149 -21.50 4.48 -10.68
C PRO A 149 -20.70 5.79 -10.76
N CYS A 150 -19.40 5.68 -11.10
CA CYS A 150 -18.55 6.84 -11.30
C CYS A 150 -19.01 7.66 -12.51
N PRO A 151 -19.19 8.99 -12.39
CA PRO A 151 -19.74 9.83 -13.49
C PRO A 151 -18.88 9.84 -14.77
N GLY A 152 -17.59 9.55 -14.66
CA GLY A 152 -16.67 9.54 -15.81
C GLY A 152 -16.49 8.17 -16.48
N LEU A 153 -17.16 7.11 -16.01
CA LEU A 153 -17.08 5.80 -16.63
C LEU A 153 -18.11 5.64 -17.74
N VAL A 154 -17.69 5.01 -18.84
CA VAL A 154 -18.61 4.62 -19.91
C VAL A 154 -19.48 3.42 -19.48
N PRO A 155 -20.73 3.31 -19.98
CA PRO A 155 -21.65 2.26 -19.55
C PRO A 155 -21.09 0.84 -19.69
N GLU A 156 -20.29 0.57 -20.70
CA GLU A 156 -19.67 -0.73 -20.94
C GLU A 156 -18.69 -1.15 -19.84
N VAL A 157 -18.10 -0.19 -19.14
CA VAL A 157 -17.21 -0.46 -18.00
C VAL A 157 -18.02 -0.67 -16.72
N HIS A 158 -19.13 0.05 -16.54
CA HIS A 158 -20.02 -0.15 -15.40
C HIS A 158 -20.66 -1.55 -15.38
N CYS A 159 -20.96 -2.06 -16.54
CA CYS A 159 -21.66 -3.34 -16.69
C CYS A 159 -20.73 -4.56 -16.76
N GLN A 160 -19.45 -4.39 -16.48
CA GLN A 160 -18.50 -5.51 -16.41
C GLN A 160 -18.87 -6.41 -15.22
N THR A 161 -19.53 -7.51 -15.49
CA THR A 161 -19.75 -8.58 -14.51
C THR A 161 -18.68 -9.65 -14.70
N PRO A 162 -18.12 -10.18 -13.60
CA PRO A 162 -17.22 -11.33 -13.69
C PRO A 162 -17.91 -12.48 -14.42
N ASP A 163 -17.17 -13.21 -15.26
CA ASP A 163 -17.67 -14.50 -15.74
C ASP A 163 -17.83 -15.49 -14.57
N PRO A 164 -18.51 -16.65 -14.74
CA PRO A 164 -18.76 -17.56 -13.65
C PRO A 164 -17.50 -18.04 -12.92
N ASP A 165 -16.38 -18.24 -13.64
CA ASP A 165 -15.12 -18.67 -13.02
C ASP A 165 -14.51 -17.53 -12.21
N GLN A 166 -14.55 -16.30 -12.68
CA GLN A 166 -14.10 -15.11 -11.98
C GLN A 166 -14.98 -14.81 -10.76
N ALA A 167 -16.29 -14.99 -10.89
CA ALA A 167 -17.24 -14.80 -9.80
C ALA A 167 -16.91 -15.74 -8.62
N GLY A 168 -16.63 -17.01 -8.89
CA GLY A 168 -16.21 -17.97 -7.87
C GLY A 168 -14.91 -17.58 -7.15
N LEU A 169 -13.93 -17.03 -7.87
CA LEU A 169 -12.69 -16.51 -7.25
C LEU A 169 -12.98 -15.37 -6.28
N LEU A 170 -13.87 -14.45 -6.65
CA LEU A 170 -14.23 -13.30 -5.82
C LEU A 170 -15.10 -13.71 -4.61
N GLU A 171 -16.04 -14.63 -4.81
CA GLU A 171 -16.89 -15.17 -3.75
C GLU A 171 -16.05 -15.79 -2.63
N VAL A 172 -15.19 -16.75 -2.97
CA VAL A 172 -14.30 -17.41 -2.00
C VAL A 172 -13.39 -16.42 -1.29
N ALA A 173 -12.82 -15.44 -2.01
CA ALA A 173 -11.98 -14.42 -1.39
C ALA A 173 -12.77 -13.54 -0.41
N THR A 174 -14.03 -13.21 -0.73
CA THR A 174 -14.91 -12.42 0.12
C THR A 174 -15.30 -13.19 1.38
N ASP A 175 -15.67 -14.46 1.23
CA ASP A 175 -16.02 -15.33 2.36
C ASP A 175 -14.87 -15.46 3.35
N ILE A 176 -13.66 -15.71 2.87
CA ILE A 176 -12.45 -15.75 3.71
C ILE A 176 -12.25 -14.42 4.45
N ALA A 177 -12.39 -13.29 3.76
CA ALA A 177 -12.23 -11.99 4.36
C ALA A 177 -13.26 -11.72 5.47
N CYS A 178 -14.51 -12.13 5.25
CA CYS A 178 -15.60 -12.00 6.23
C CYS A 178 -15.40 -12.94 7.43
N GLU A 179 -15.16 -14.22 7.18
CA GLU A 179 -15.03 -15.24 8.23
C GLU A 179 -13.83 -15.01 9.14
N THR A 180 -12.75 -14.48 8.59
CA THR A 180 -11.50 -14.25 9.32
C THR A 180 -11.30 -12.82 9.80
N GLU A 181 -12.30 -11.95 9.61
CA GLU A 181 -12.23 -10.54 9.94
C GLU A 181 -10.96 -9.85 9.33
N ARG A 182 -10.53 -10.32 8.16
CA ARG A 182 -9.31 -9.86 7.45
C ARG A 182 -8.01 -9.97 8.26
N ARG A 183 -7.93 -10.91 9.20
CA ARG A 183 -6.74 -11.08 10.08
C ARG A 183 -5.70 -12.05 9.55
N LEU A 184 -5.96 -12.73 8.45
CA LEU A 184 -5.00 -13.66 7.88
C LEU A 184 -3.82 -12.93 7.21
N CYS A 185 -2.62 -13.46 7.41
CA CYS A 185 -1.51 -13.08 6.55
C CYS A 185 -1.67 -13.71 5.15
N ARG A 186 -1.06 -13.09 4.13
CA ARG A 186 -1.16 -13.52 2.72
C ARG A 186 -0.90 -15.01 2.48
N VAL A 187 0.03 -15.61 3.22
CA VAL A 187 0.37 -17.04 3.10
C VAL A 187 -0.77 -17.92 3.64
N ALA A 188 -1.37 -17.55 4.77
CA ALA A 188 -2.50 -18.27 5.32
C ALA A 188 -3.75 -18.09 4.46
N GLU A 189 -4.03 -16.87 4.02
CA GLU A 189 -5.10 -16.54 3.08
C GLU A 189 -5.04 -17.41 1.83
N PHE A 190 -3.83 -17.59 1.25
CA PHE A 190 -3.63 -18.41 0.07
C PHE A 190 -4.01 -19.90 0.31
N VAL A 191 -3.69 -20.46 1.47
CA VAL A 191 -4.06 -21.84 1.80
C VAL A 191 -5.58 -21.98 1.93
N HIS A 192 -6.23 -21.04 2.64
CA HIS A 192 -7.68 -20.99 2.76
C HIS A 192 -8.35 -20.81 1.41
N PHE A 193 -7.81 -19.95 0.56
CA PHE A 193 -8.31 -19.75 -0.79
C PHE A 193 -8.24 -21.02 -1.63
N CYS A 194 -7.10 -21.71 -1.63
CA CYS A 194 -6.98 -22.99 -2.34
C CYS A 194 -8.02 -24.01 -1.85
N HIS A 195 -8.25 -24.05 -0.53
CA HIS A 195 -9.25 -24.96 0.05
C HIS A 195 -10.67 -24.58 -0.38
N GLY A 196 -11.04 -23.30 -0.29
CA GLY A 196 -12.35 -22.80 -0.70
C GLY A 196 -12.66 -23.02 -2.18
N MET A 197 -11.64 -22.86 -3.04
CA MET A 197 -11.74 -23.18 -4.48
C MET A 197 -11.71 -24.68 -4.80
N GLY A 198 -11.42 -25.54 -3.82
CA GLY A 198 -11.25 -26.97 -4.05
C GLY A 198 -9.96 -27.35 -4.76
N TYR A 199 -8.98 -26.43 -4.88
CA TYR A 199 -7.69 -26.70 -5.51
C TYR A 199 -6.88 -27.71 -4.69
N GLN A 200 -6.32 -28.70 -5.40
CA GLN A 200 -5.51 -29.76 -4.79
C GLN A 200 -4.05 -29.69 -5.18
N HIS A 201 -3.70 -28.99 -6.27
CA HIS A 201 -2.37 -28.94 -6.83
C HIS A 201 -1.88 -27.53 -7.11
N VAL A 202 -0.91 -27.08 -6.33
CA VAL A 202 -0.32 -25.74 -6.42
C VAL A 202 1.03 -25.79 -7.08
N GLY A 203 1.28 -24.88 -8.03
CA GLY A 203 2.59 -24.57 -8.57
C GLY A 203 3.25 -23.43 -7.80
N ILE A 204 4.55 -23.49 -7.62
CA ILE A 204 5.36 -22.39 -7.10
C ILE A 204 6.45 -22.03 -8.10
N ALA A 205 6.31 -20.87 -8.75
CA ALA A 205 7.37 -20.30 -9.57
C ALA A 205 8.26 -19.39 -8.72
N PHE A 206 9.48 -19.80 -8.45
CA PHE A 206 10.34 -19.07 -7.52
C PHE A 206 11.67 -18.63 -8.14
N CYS A 207 12.20 -17.52 -7.61
CA CYS A 207 13.55 -17.08 -7.91
C CYS A 207 14.56 -17.87 -7.07
N VAL A 208 15.70 -18.24 -7.67
CA VAL A 208 16.78 -18.95 -6.97
C VAL A 208 17.25 -18.21 -5.71
N GLU A 209 17.16 -16.91 -5.66
CA GLU A 209 17.54 -16.10 -4.49
C GLU A 209 16.61 -16.30 -3.28
N LEU A 210 15.37 -16.77 -3.50
CA LEU A 210 14.40 -17.09 -2.44
C LEU A 210 14.25 -18.62 -2.26
N TYR A 211 15.31 -19.36 -2.49
CA TYR A 211 15.29 -20.82 -2.38
C TYR A 211 14.88 -21.29 -0.98
N ARG A 212 15.44 -20.68 0.07
CA ARG A 212 15.17 -21.04 1.46
C ARG A 212 13.73 -20.73 1.86
N GLU A 213 13.24 -19.55 1.53
CA GLU A 213 11.87 -19.13 1.77
C GLU A 213 10.90 -20.05 1.05
N THR A 214 11.23 -20.43 -0.19
CA THR A 214 10.42 -21.38 -0.97
C THR A 214 10.41 -22.77 -0.36
N GLN A 215 11.53 -23.24 0.21
CA GLN A 215 11.58 -24.54 0.92
C GLN A 215 10.61 -24.53 2.12
N ILE A 216 10.63 -23.47 2.93
CA ILE A 216 9.74 -23.32 4.09
C ILE A 216 8.29 -23.29 3.64
N LEU A 217 7.99 -22.48 2.63
CA LEU A 217 6.65 -22.33 2.07
C LEU A 217 6.13 -23.66 1.50
N ALA A 218 6.94 -24.33 0.69
CA ALA A 218 6.55 -25.61 0.11
C ALA A 218 6.36 -26.70 1.17
N HIS A 219 7.17 -26.70 2.25
CA HIS A 219 6.97 -27.61 3.37
C HIS A 219 5.63 -27.35 4.08
N LEU A 220 5.30 -26.10 4.32
CA LEU A 220 4.03 -25.70 4.90
C LEU A 220 2.85 -26.13 4.02
N PHE A 221 2.88 -25.81 2.74
CA PHE A 221 1.79 -26.09 1.81
C PHE A 221 1.57 -27.59 1.59
N ARG A 222 2.63 -28.40 1.60
CA ARG A 222 2.54 -29.88 1.48
C ARG A 222 1.74 -30.56 2.60
N ARG A 223 1.45 -29.85 3.69
CA ARG A 223 0.55 -30.35 4.73
C ARG A 223 -0.90 -30.37 4.28
N PHE A 224 -1.25 -29.61 3.26
CA PHE A 224 -2.63 -29.40 2.81
C PHE A 224 -2.84 -29.71 1.32
N LEU A 225 -1.79 -29.57 0.50
CA LEU A 225 -1.85 -29.52 -0.95
C LEU A 225 -0.71 -30.32 -1.58
N ARG A 226 -0.90 -30.78 -2.80
CA ARG A 226 0.20 -31.20 -3.66
C ARG A 226 0.94 -29.97 -4.18
N VAL A 227 2.26 -29.92 -4.06
CA VAL A 227 3.05 -28.73 -4.38
C VAL A 227 4.17 -29.07 -5.36
N THR A 228 4.24 -28.33 -6.46
CA THR A 228 5.32 -28.41 -7.45
C THR A 228 6.08 -27.08 -7.51
N PRO A 229 7.23 -26.96 -6.82
CA PRO A 229 8.08 -25.79 -6.95
C PRO A 229 9.00 -25.89 -8.17
N VAL A 230 9.12 -24.80 -8.94
CA VAL A 230 9.98 -24.72 -10.14
C VAL A 230 10.86 -23.47 -10.06
N CYS A 231 12.18 -23.66 -10.11
CA CYS A 231 13.16 -22.58 -10.04
C CYS A 231 13.24 -21.78 -11.35
N CYS A 232 13.52 -20.49 -11.25
CA CYS A 232 13.70 -19.60 -12.41
C CYS A 232 14.87 -20.01 -13.34
N LYS A 233 15.78 -20.86 -12.88
CA LYS A 233 16.92 -21.38 -13.66
C LYS A 233 16.62 -22.73 -14.36
N ILE A 234 15.35 -23.11 -14.40
CA ILE A 234 14.94 -24.38 -15.07
C ILE A 234 15.47 -24.46 -16.51
N GLY A 235 15.98 -25.63 -16.87
CA GLY A 235 16.59 -25.90 -18.18
C GLY A 235 18.02 -25.41 -18.31
N GLY A 236 18.58 -24.67 -17.34
CA GLY A 236 19.99 -24.28 -17.33
C GLY A 236 20.47 -23.50 -18.56
N ARG A 237 19.56 -22.65 -19.16
CA ARG A 237 19.90 -21.89 -20.37
C ARG A 237 21.07 -20.94 -20.09
N ARG A 238 22.17 -21.14 -20.84
CA ARG A 238 23.32 -20.24 -20.81
C ARG A 238 23.12 -19.11 -21.80
N ILE A 239 23.49 -17.90 -21.41
CA ILE A 239 23.62 -16.76 -22.32
C ILE A 239 25.09 -16.61 -22.64
N SER A 240 25.43 -16.59 -23.93
CA SER A 240 26.78 -16.33 -24.41
C SER A 240 27.07 -14.83 -24.48
N GLU A 241 28.35 -14.47 -24.54
CA GLU A 241 28.76 -13.07 -24.74
C GLU A 241 28.34 -12.55 -26.12
N GLU A 242 28.15 -13.43 -27.10
CA GLU A 242 27.67 -13.11 -28.45
C GLU A 242 26.18 -12.63 -28.38
N GLU A 243 25.35 -13.26 -27.51
CA GLU A 243 23.94 -12.87 -27.32
C GLU A 243 23.82 -11.54 -26.57
N VAL A 244 24.72 -11.27 -25.61
CA VAL A 244 24.71 -10.03 -24.82
C VAL A 244 26.16 -9.54 -24.64
N PRO A 245 26.65 -8.68 -25.55
CA PRO A 245 28.02 -8.17 -25.49
C PRO A 245 28.33 -7.47 -24.16
N GLY A 246 29.52 -7.72 -23.65
CA GLY A 246 29.99 -7.13 -22.39
C GLY A 246 29.43 -7.77 -21.12
N ARG A 247 28.70 -8.88 -21.23
CA ARG A 247 28.26 -9.69 -20.09
C ARG A 247 28.91 -11.04 -20.09
N PRO A 248 29.55 -11.47 -18.99
CA PRO A 248 30.11 -12.82 -18.89
C PRO A 248 28.97 -13.86 -19.01
N CYS A 249 29.33 -15.04 -19.53
CA CYS A 249 28.39 -16.15 -19.63
C CYS A 249 27.71 -16.43 -18.27
N HIS A 250 26.38 -16.38 -18.22
CA HIS A 250 25.59 -16.65 -17.03
C HIS A 250 24.38 -17.52 -17.35
N ILE A 251 23.85 -18.17 -16.33
CA ILE A 251 22.60 -18.93 -16.44
C ILE A 251 21.42 -17.93 -16.46
N ALA A 252 20.68 -17.91 -17.56
CA ALA A 252 19.51 -17.07 -17.71
C ALA A 252 18.34 -17.52 -16.83
N CYS A 253 17.47 -16.59 -16.49
CA CYS A 253 16.14 -16.94 -16.01
C CYS A 253 15.28 -17.42 -17.19
N ASN A 254 14.43 -18.41 -16.95
CA ASN A 254 13.53 -18.99 -17.95
C ASN A 254 12.11 -19.11 -17.42
N PRO A 255 11.42 -17.97 -17.24
CA PRO A 255 10.05 -17.95 -16.68
C PRO A 255 9.02 -18.62 -17.58
N ALA A 256 9.21 -18.59 -18.90
CA ALA A 256 8.35 -19.33 -19.83
C ALA A 256 8.45 -20.85 -19.61
N ALA A 257 9.65 -21.37 -19.40
CA ALA A 257 9.83 -22.79 -19.08
C ALA A 257 9.30 -23.16 -17.68
N GLN A 258 9.37 -22.24 -16.70
CA GLN A 258 8.69 -22.45 -15.41
C GLN A 258 7.19 -22.65 -15.61
N ALA A 259 6.54 -21.77 -16.38
CA ALA A 259 5.12 -21.87 -16.66
C ALA A 259 4.78 -23.13 -17.47
N ALA A 260 5.58 -23.45 -18.49
CA ALA A 260 5.38 -24.66 -19.32
C ALA A 260 5.44 -25.94 -18.49
N GLU A 261 6.39 -26.04 -17.54
CA GLU A 261 6.50 -27.21 -16.66
C GLU A 261 5.30 -27.30 -15.68
N LEU A 262 4.87 -26.19 -15.11
CA LEU A 262 3.69 -26.17 -14.22
C LEU A 262 2.40 -26.51 -14.99
N ASN A 263 2.25 -25.98 -16.21
CA ASN A 263 1.13 -26.34 -17.10
C ASN A 263 1.13 -27.85 -17.42
N ARG A 264 2.33 -28.42 -17.71
CA ARG A 264 2.47 -29.86 -17.96
C ARG A 264 2.15 -30.72 -16.73
N ARG A 265 2.42 -30.23 -15.54
CA ARG A 265 2.09 -30.88 -14.27
C ARG A 265 0.62 -30.75 -13.90
N GLY A 266 -0.16 -29.94 -14.58
CA GLY A 266 -1.56 -29.71 -14.31
C GLY A 266 -1.78 -29.05 -12.94
N THR A 267 -1.03 -27.99 -12.64
CA THR A 267 -1.30 -27.16 -11.47
C THR A 267 -2.58 -26.36 -11.69
N GLU A 268 -3.36 -26.19 -10.63
CA GLU A 268 -4.67 -25.53 -10.67
C GLU A 268 -4.59 -24.05 -10.31
N ILE A 269 -3.57 -23.68 -9.56
CA ILE A 269 -3.18 -22.31 -9.26
C ILE A 269 -1.66 -22.22 -9.13
N ASN A 270 -1.07 -21.10 -9.55
CA ASN A 270 0.37 -20.87 -9.45
C ASN A 270 0.67 -19.66 -8.56
N ALA A 271 1.57 -19.86 -7.60
CA ALA A 271 2.10 -18.83 -6.72
C ALA A 271 3.46 -18.35 -7.22
N ILE A 272 3.63 -17.03 -7.36
CA ILE A 272 4.93 -16.41 -7.63
C ILE A 272 5.63 -16.09 -6.31
N VAL A 273 6.90 -16.49 -6.22
CA VAL A 273 7.75 -16.27 -5.05
C VAL A 273 9.03 -15.53 -5.50
N GLY A 274 8.96 -14.21 -5.42
CA GLY A 274 10.09 -13.31 -5.65
C GLY A 274 10.71 -13.36 -7.04
N LEU A 275 9.93 -13.51 -8.11
CA LEU A 275 10.43 -13.34 -9.46
C LEU A 275 10.82 -11.86 -9.70
N CYS A 276 11.79 -11.63 -10.60
CA CYS A 276 12.08 -10.27 -11.07
C CYS A 276 10.92 -9.77 -11.94
N ILE A 277 10.69 -8.45 -12.00
CA ILE A 277 9.56 -7.84 -12.72
C ILE A 277 9.33 -8.44 -14.12
N GLY A 278 10.37 -8.52 -14.96
CA GLY A 278 10.27 -9.11 -16.29
C GLY A 278 9.96 -10.61 -16.28
N CYS A 279 10.50 -11.35 -15.30
CA CYS A 279 10.20 -12.79 -15.15
C CYS A 279 8.76 -13.01 -14.68
N ASP A 280 8.26 -12.16 -13.79
CA ASP A 280 6.90 -12.15 -13.29
C ASP A 280 5.90 -12.01 -14.45
N LEU A 281 6.08 -10.96 -15.26
CA LEU A 281 5.25 -10.68 -16.43
C LEU A 281 5.27 -11.82 -17.46
N VAL A 282 6.44 -12.40 -17.74
CA VAL A 282 6.55 -13.49 -18.71
C VAL A 282 5.92 -14.78 -18.16
N PHE A 283 6.14 -15.09 -16.88
CA PHE A 283 5.53 -16.26 -16.25
C PHE A 283 3.99 -16.17 -16.28
N ALA A 284 3.43 -15.03 -15.85
CA ALA A 284 1.99 -14.82 -15.81
C ALA A 284 1.33 -14.98 -17.19
N ARG A 285 1.99 -14.51 -18.26
CA ARG A 285 1.48 -14.65 -19.64
C ARG A 285 1.48 -16.08 -20.16
N HIS A 286 2.34 -16.95 -19.65
CA HIS A 286 2.49 -18.34 -20.13
C HIS A 286 1.80 -19.36 -19.22
N SER A 287 1.38 -18.96 -18.02
CA SER A 287 0.63 -19.80 -17.11
C SER A 287 -0.80 -20.00 -17.62
N ARG A 288 -1.27 -21.26 -17.63
CA ARG A 288 -2.68 -21.59 -17.91
C ARG A 288 -3.54 -21.51 -16.65
N ALA A 289 -2.96 -21.92 -15.53
CA ALA A 289 -3.62 -21.77 -14.23
C ALA A 289 -3.59 -20.31 -13.77
N PRO A 290 -4.57 -19.86 -12.98
CA PRO A 290 -4.55 -18.56 -12.32
C PRO A 290 -3.22 -18.32 -11.59
N VAL A 291 -2.75 -17.09 -11.59
CA VAL A 291 -1.47 -16.71 -10.98
C VAL A 291 -1.70 -15.67 -9.90
N THR A 292 -1.09 -15.86 -8.75
CA THR A 292 -1.02 -14.83 -7.69
C THR A 292 0.39 -14.67 -7.17
N THR A 293 0.79 -13.46 -6.82
CA THR A 293 2.09 -13.17 -6.22
C THR A 293 1.99 -13.27 -4.70
N LEU A 294 2.78 -14.16 -4.09
CA LEU A 294 2.90 -14.25 -2.63
C LEU A 294 4.00 -13.33 -2.11
N PHE A 295 5.16 -13.35 -2.76
CA PHE A 295 6.29 -12.48 -2.41
C PHE A 295 6.77 -11.74 -3.63
N VAL A 296 6.82 -10.43 -3.53
CA VAL A 296 7.44 -9.56 -4.54
C VAL A 296 8.93 -9.51 -4.30
N LYS A 297 9.74 -9.50 -5.37
CA LYS A 297 11.17 -9.36 -5.24
C LYS A 297 11.58 -7.91 -5.02
N ASP A 298 12.24 -7.68 -3.91
CA ASP A 298 12.94 -6.44 -3.63
C ASP A 298 14.25 -6.74 -2.88
N ARG A 299 15.39 -6.54 -3.56
CA ARG A 299 16.70 -6.84 -2.98
C ARG A 299 17.13 -5.82 -1.94
N SER A 300 16.63 -4.59 -2.06
CA SER A 300 17.02 -3.48 -1.21
C SER A 300 16.23 -3.44 0.09
N LEU A 301 14.97 -3.92 0.06
CA LEU A 301 14.02 -3.80 1.15
C LEU A 301 13.52 -5.16 1.67
N ALA A 302 14.35 -6.19 1.59
CA ALA A 302 14.02 -7.54 2.07
C ALA A 302 12.67 -8.07 1.55
N ASN A 303 12.41 -7.84 0.25
CA ASN A 303 11.17 -8.21 -0.44
C ASN A 303 9.91 -7.46 0.07
N ASN A 304 10.11 -6.27 0.61
CA ASN A 304 9.03 -5.36 1.04
C ASN A 304 9.09 -4.02 0.29
N PRO A 305 8.67 -3.96 -0.99
CA PRO A 305 8.77 -2.74 -1.82
C PRO A 305 8.00 -1.54 -1.27
N VAL A 306 6.95 -1.78 -0.45
CA VAL A 306 6.21 -0.69 0.22
C VAL A 306 7.13 0.13 1.12
N GLY A 307 8.19 -0.48 1.68
CA GLY A 307 9.19 0.23 2.49
C GLY A 307 9.86 1.40 1.77
N ALA A 308 9.96 1.37 0.43
CA ALA A 308 10.50 2.47 -0.34
C ALA A 308 9.66 3.75 -0.19
N LEU A 309 8.34 3.62 -0.10
CA LEU A 309 7.41 4.74 0.01
C LEU A 309 7.45 5.44 1.38
N TYR A 310 8.09 4.82 2.37
CA TYR A 310 8.24 5.35 3.73
C TYR A 310 9.71 5.63 4.09
N SER A 311 10.59 5.67 3.10
CA SER A 311 12.02 5.94 3.26
C SER A 311 12.40 7.18 2.47
N ASP A 312 12.82 8.23 3.17
CA ASP A 312 13.28 9.47 2.54
C ASP A 312 14.43 9.24 1.57
N TYR A 313 15.32 8.31 1.90
CA TYR A 313 16.43 7.95 1.03
C TYR A 313 15.94 7.50 -0.35
N TYR A 314 15.03 6.53 -0.40
CA TYR A 314 14.50 6.03 -1.67
C TYR A 314 13.58 7.03 -2.36
N LEU A 315 12.81 7.79 -1.60
CA LEU A 315 11.91 8.80 -2.15
C LEU A 315 12.70 9.92 -2.81
N THR A 316 13.74 10.43 -2.16
CA THR A 316 14.63 11.46 -2.73
C THR A 316 15.35 10.94 -3.99
N GLU A 317 15.90 9.72 -3.94
CA GLU A 317 16.52 9.11 -5.13
C GLU A 317 15.54 8.99 -6.31
N LEU A 318 14.27 8.61 -6.04
CA LEU A 318 13.25 8.47 -7.07
C LEU A 318 12.74 9.81 -7.59
N ALA A 319 12.53 10.80 -6.72
CA ALA A 319 12.01 12.12 -7.07
C ALA A 319 13.05 12.97 -7.81
N ASP A 320 14.29 13.01 -7.31
CA ASP A 320 15.35 13.84 -7.87
C ASP A 320 15.98 13.23 -9.12
N GLY A 321 15.60 12.00 -9.48
CA GLY A 321 16.24 11.28 -10.58
C GLY A 321 17.74 11.04 -10.35
N THR A 322 18.21 11.17 -9.10
CA THR A 322 19.60 10.93 -8.72
C THR A 322 19.84 9.44 -8.85
N ARG A 323 20.71 9.09 -9.78
CA ARG A 323 21.06 7.68 -10.06
C ARG A 323 21.91 7.15 -8.92
N PRO A 324 21.64 5.95 -8.42
CA PRO A 324 22.69 5.21 -7.75
C PRO A 324 23.90 5.14 -8.70
N ALA A 325 25.10 5.37 -8.18
CA ALA A 325 26.35 5.53 -8.95
C ALA A 325 26.64 4.43 -10.01
N ASN A 326 25.87 3.36 -10.01
CA ASN A 326 26.01 2.19 -10.89
C ASN A 326 24.81 1.95 -11.83
N ALA A 327 23.81 2.82 -11.88
CA ALA A 327 22.63 2.63 -12.75
C ALA A 327 22.87 3.32 -14.11
N SER A 328 23.16 2.53 -15.13
CA SER A 328 23.44 3.05 -16.48
C SER A 328 22.21 3.57 -17.24
N SER A 329 20.99 3.42 -16.72
CA SER A 329 19.76 3.79 -17.44
C SER A 329 18.53 3.93 -16.53
N PHE A 330 18.46 5.04 -15.80
CA PHE A 330 17.15 5.47 -15.26
C PHE A 330 16.44 6.28 -16.33
N PRO A 331 15.14 6.04 -16.61
CA PRO A 331 14.44 6.91 -17.56
C PRO A 331 14.41 8.35 -17.02
N PRO A 332 14.55 9.36 -17.88
CA PRO A 332 14.42 10.74 -17.44
C PRO A 332 13.01 10.96 -16.86
N THR A 333 12.93 11.72 -15.79
CA THR A 333 11.65 12.19 -15.26
C THR A 333 10.90 12.96 -16.35
N ARG A 334 9.60 12.75 -16.49
CA ARG A 334 8.78 13.55 -17.41
C ARG A 334 8.87 15.02 -16.96
N GLN A 335 9.39 15.89 -17.83
CA GLN A 335 9.38 17.33 -17.57
C GLN A 335 7.93 17.81 -17.45
N GLY A 336 7.60 18.53 -16.38
CA GLY A 336 6.29 19.14 -16.16
C GLY A 336 5.35 18.38 -15.21
N VAL A 337 5.82 17.33 -14.55
CA VAL A 337 5.14 16.79 -13.36
C VAL A 337 5.87 17.35 -12.16
N GLU A 338 5.34 18.43 -11.58
CA GLU A 338 5.82 18.91 -10.29
C GLU A 338 5.60 17.83 -9.22
N PRO A 339 6.54 17.70 -8.25
CA PRO A 339 6.48 16.68 -7.21
C PRO A 339 5.27 16.81 -6.29
#